data_ea18a7d67ddadd00b45412e73996ded9
#
_entry.id   ea18a7d67ddadd00b45412e73996ded9
#
_cell.length_a   1.000
_cell.length_b   1.000
_cell.length_c   1.000
_cell.angle_alpha   90.00
_cell.angle_beta   90.00
_cell.angle_gamma   90.00
#
_symmetry.space_group_name_H-M   'P 1'
#
loop_
_entity.id
_entity.type
_entity.pdbx_description
1 polymer ?
#
loop_
_entity_poly.entity_id
_entity_poly.type
_entity_poly.pdbx_seq_one_letter_code
_entity_poly.pdbx_strand_id
1 'polypeptide(L)'
;MVMKKDETSRRASWSGIAEQLEYWIESGRLQAGQRLPSEESLAKELGCHRDTLRTAIRCLAGEGKLTRRKGSGFTVAMPRFRRNLYDFEPLWYFLQQNRRQFTSRVISMERLKPVPRVARLLKLNEAGEAYRLCRLRFLDGTPAILETTYLSALRVRDLERFDLAKNSLFEIMATEYGIYADSGNQTLSITYADEMEAELLQIPVLQPLLLLRGVTRDDYEIPIESFSAVIRNDQFGFEGILRAGEPDSRELV
;
A
#
# COMPACT_ATOMS: atom_id res chain seq x y z
N MET A 1 -46.50 -0.48 15.90
CA MET A 1 -46.34 0.91 15.41
C MET A 1 -45.07 1.60 16.00
N VAL A 2 -44.02 0.86 16.33
CA VAL A 2 -42.78 1.35 16.99
C VAL A 2 -41.55 1.34 16.06
N MET A 3 -41.57 0.64 14.95
CA MET A 3 -40.38 0.49 14.06
C MET A 3 -40.08 1.67 13.12
N LYS A 4 -41.04 2.58 12.84
CA LYS A 4 -40.81 3.71 11.90
C LYS A 4 -40.04 4.89 12.48
N LYS A 5 -39.96 5.04 13.81
CA LYS A 5 -39.31 6.18 14.46
C LYS A 5 -37.78 6.01 14.54
N ASP A 6 -37.30 4.78 14.55
CA ASP A 6 -35.88 4.44 14.66
C ASP A 6 -35.13 4.61 13.34
N GLU A 7 -35.76 4.27 12.20
CA GLU A 7 -35.15 4.43 10.88
C GLU A 7 -34.99 5.90 10.46
N THR A 8 -35.96 6.75 10.82
CA THR A 8 -35.91 8.19 10.49
C THR A 8 -34.87 8.92 11.34
N SER A 9 -34.70 8.50 12.61
CA SER A 9 -33.67 9.04 13.50
C SER A 9 -32.25 8.61 13.10
N ARG A 10 -32.09 7.38 12.60
CA ARG A 10 -30.81 6.87 12.07
C ARG A 10 -30.41 7.60 10.78
N ARG A 11 -31.36 7.88 9.87
CA ARG A 11 -31.09 8.63 8.63
C ARG A 11 -30.64 10.08 8.86
N ALA A 12 -31.03 10.69 9.97
CA ALA A 12 -30.63 12.06 10.33
C ALA A 12 -29.31 12.11 11.12
N SER A 13 -28.76 10.97 11.57
CA SER A 13 -27.48 10.89 12.27
C SER A 13 -26.31 10.99 11.28
N TRP A 14 -25.17 11.45 11.77
CA TRP A 14 -23.95 11.50 10.92
C TRP A 14 -23.56 10.10 10.39
N SER A 15 -23.80 9.03 11.16
CA SER A 15 -23.54 7.65 10.72
C SER A 15 -24.47 7.23 9.58
N GLY A 16 -25.77 7.54 9.67
CA GLY A 16 -26.71 7.25 8.57
C GLY A 16 -26.40 8.06 7.30
N ILE A 17 -25.91 9.30 7.45
CA ILE A 17 -25.44 10.10 6.30
C ILE A 17 -24.16 9.50 5.71
N ALA A 18 -23.23 9.01 6.54
CA ALA A 18 -22.03 8.33 6.06
C ALA A 18 -22.38 7.04 5.29
N GLU A 19 -23.26 6.19 5.84
CA GLU A 19 -23.78 4.98 5.17
C GLU A 19 -24.45 5.32 3.81
N GLN A 20 -25.22 6.40 3.75
CA GLN A 20 -25.87 6.80 2.49
C GLN A 20 -24.85 7.30 1.45
N LEU A 21 -23.85 8.07 1.85
CA LEU A 21 -22.77 8.51 0.95
C LEU A 21 -21.92 7.31 0.50
N GLU A 22 -21.64 6.37 1.38
CA GLU A 22 -20.95 5.12 1.05
C GLU A 22 -21.73 4.30 0.01
N TYR A 23 -23.02 4.13 0.22
CA TYR A 23 -23.90 3.47 -0.77
C TYR A 23 -23.85 4.19 -2.13
N TRP A 24 -23.80 5.52 -2.16
CA TRP A 24 -23.67 6.27 -3.42
C TRP A 24 -22.33 6.04 -4.11
N ILE A 25 -21.27 5.84 -3.34
CA ILE A 25 -19.94 5.48 -3.88
C ILE A 25 -19.98 4.06 -4.43
N GLU A 26 -20.50 3.10 -3.68
CA GLU A 26 -20.57 1.69 -4.06
C GLU A 26 -21.48 1.44 -5.26
N SER A 27 -22.62 2.13 -5.33
CA SER A 27 -23.54 2.05 -6.46
C SER A 27 -23.09 2.80 -7.72
N GLY A 28 -21.93 3.50 -7.66
CA GLY A 28 -21.39 4.27 -8.77
C GLY A 28 -22.09 5.60 -9.02
N ARG A 29 -23.02 6.01 -8.16
CA ARG A 29 -23.66 7.34 -8.24
C ARG A 29 -22.65 8.47 -7.99
N LEU A 30 -21.70 8.24 -7.08
CA LEU A 30 -20.50 9.04 -6.89
C LEU A 30 -19.30 8.22 -7.38
N GLN A 31 -18.74 8.61 -8.50
CA GLN A 31 -17.67 7.87 -9.13
C GLN A 31 -16.30 8.14 -8.47
N ALA A 32 -15.43 7.14 -8.49
CA ALA A 32 -14.05 7.28 -8.05
C ALA A 32 -13.35 8.44 -8.79
N GLY A 33 -12.63 9.29 -8.06
CA GLY A 33 -12.01 10.50 -8.58
C GLY A 33 -12.98 11.68 -8.78
N GLN A 34 -14.28 11.48 -8.64
CA GLN A 34 -15.27 12.54 -8.75
C GLN A 34 -15.22 13.46 -7.53
N ARG A 35 -15.26 14.78 -7.77
CA ARG A 35 -15.42 15.77 -6.71
C ARG A 35 -16.83 15.69 -6.12
N LEU A 36 -16.94 15.70 -4.80
CA LEU A 36 -18.24 15.80 -4.16
C LEU A 36 -18.94 17.10 -4.54
N PRO A 37 -20.27 17.08 -4.70
CA PRO A 37 -21.07 18.29 -4.79
C PRO A 37 -20.83 19.21 -3.60
N SER A 38 -21.26 20.46 -3.67
CA SER A 38 -21.11 21.41 -2.55
C SER A 38 -21.78 20.87 -1.27
N GLU A 39 -21.24 21.19 -0.10
CA GLU A 39 -21.84 20.81 1.18
C GLU A 39 -23.31 21.28 1.28
N GLU A 40 -23.63 22.40 0.66
CA GLU A 40 -25.00 22.94 0.63
C GLU A 40 -25.93 22.06 -0.20
N SER A 41 -25.50 21.66 -1.38
CA SER A 41 -26.26 20.78 -2.26
C SER A 41 -26.48 19.41 -1.62
N LEU A 42 -25.40 18.82 -1.06
CA LEU A 42 -25.47 17.52 -0.40
C LEU A 42 -26.35 17.55 0.85
N ALA A 43 -26.23 18.58 1.69
CA ALA A 43 -27.05 18.72 2.88
C ALA A 43 -28.54 18.84 2.55
N LYS A 44 -28.87 19.58 1.48
CA LYS A 44 -30.24 19.70 0.97
C LYS A 44 -30.78 18.37 0.44
N GLU A 45 -29.96 17.66 -0.34
CA GLU A 45 -30.34 16.38 -0.95
C GLU A 45 -30.51 15.27 0.10
N LEU A 46 -29.64 15.24 1.11
CA LEU A 46 -29.67 14.26 2.20
C LEU A 46 -30.63 14.66 3.34
N GLY A 47 -31.22 15.84 3.28
CA GLY A 47 -32.16 16.33 4.30
C GLY A 47 -31.52 16.48 5.69
N CYS A 48 -30.26 16.91 5.76
CA CYS A 48 -29.51 17.00 7.02
C CYS A 48 -28.87 18.39 7.22
N HIS A 49 -28.44 18.67 8.46
CA HIS A 49 -27.68 19.88 8.76
C HIS A 49 -26.24 19.77 8.22
N ARG A 50 -25.65 20.92 7.82
CA ARG A 50 -24.26 20.99 7.32
C ARG A 50 -23.23 20.39 8.27
N ASP A 51 -23.40 20.55 9.59
CA ASP A 51 -22.46 20.02 10.57
C ASP A 51 -22.54 18.50 10.69
N THR A 52 -23.74 17.92 10.56
CA THR A 52 -23.94 16.46 10.47
C THR A 52 -23.25 15.89 9.23
N LEU A 53 -23.44 16.54 8.09
CA LEU A 53 -22.79 16.18 6.84
C LEU A 53 -21.26 16.26 6.94
N ARG A 54 -20.71 17.33 7.51
CA ARG A 54 -19.26 17.49 7.71
C ARG A 54 -18.67 16.39 8.57
N THR A 55 -19.39 15.98 9.62
CA THR A 55 -18.97 14.87 10.48
C THR A 55 -18.93 13.55 9.69
N ALA A 56 -19.97 13.27 8.89
CA ALA A 56 -20.03 12.11 8.01
C ALA A 56 -18.88 12.12 6.97
N ILE A 57 -18.63 13.26 6.31
CA ILE A 57 -17.54 13.41 5.36
C ILE A 57 -16.17 13.21 6.01
N ARG A 58 -15.94 13.73 7.24
CA ARG A 58 -14.69 13.51 7.97
C ARG A 58 -14.49 12.06 8.34
N CYS A 59 -15.56 11.35 8.73
CA CYS A 59 -15.53 9.93 9.00
C CYS A 59 -15.09 9.15 7.75
N LEU A 60 -15.77 9.36 6.62
CA LEU A 60 -15.42 8.71 5.35
C LEU A 60 -14.02 9.09 4.85
N ALA A 61 -13.55 10.30 5.15
CA ALA A 61 -12.18 10.70 4.85
C ALA A 61 -11.17 9.99 5.76
N GLY A 62 -11.48 9.81 7.05
CA GLY A 62 -10.69 9.01 7.98
C GLY A 62 -10.61 7.54 7.58
N GLU A 63 -11.68 6.99 7.01
CA GLU A 63 -11.73 5.65 6.44
C GLU A 63 -11.07 5.55 5.05
N GLY A 64 -10.63 6.69 4.49
CA GLY A 64 -9.99 6.75 3.17
C GLY A 64 -10.94 6.54 1.99
N LYS A 65 -12.25 6.66 2.20
CA LYS A 65 -13.27 6.64 1.13
C LYS A 65 -13.39 7.98 0.41
N LEU A 66 -12.99 9.05 1.08
CA LEU A 66 -12.88 10.39 0.54
C LEU A 66 -11.47 10.94 0.75
N THR A 67 -10.98 11.74 -0.19
CA THR A 67 -9.69 12.45 -0.09
C THR A 67 -9.92 13.95 -0.14
N ARG A 68 -9.17 14.71 0.68
CA ARG A 68 -9.22 16.16 0.68
C ARG A 68 -8.13 16.73 -0.23
N ARG A 69 -8.50 17.48 -1.25
CA ARG A 69 -7.54 18.26 -2.04
C ARG A 69 -7.53 19.71 -1.54
N LYS A 70 -6.33 20.24 -1.30
CA LYS A 70 -6.13 21.63 -0.83
C LYS A 70 -6.83 22.60 -1.81
N GLY A 71 -7.79 23.38 -1.31
CA GLY A 71 -8.54 24.38 -2.11
C GLY A 71 -9.72 23.84 -2.94
N SER A 72 -9.95 22.51 -3.02
CA SER A 72 -10.99 21.95 -3.91
C SER A 72 -12.06 21.08 -3.25
N GLY A 73 -12.10 21.02 -1.91
CA GLY A 73 -13.09 20.21 -1.18
C GLY A 73 -12.71 18.72 -1.10
N PHE A 74 -13.72 17.85 -1.09
CA PHE A 74 -13.53 16.41 -1.03
C PHE A 74 -13.79 15.75 -2.38
N THR A 75 -13.04 14.68 -2.64
CA THR A 75 -13.13 13.87 -3.85
C THR A 75 -13.32 12.41 -3.41
N VAL A 76 -14.15 11.65 -4.11
CA VAL A 76 -14.26 10.21 -3.89
C VAL A 76 -12.88 9.59 -4.12
N ALA A 77 -12.41 8.83 -3.13
CA ALA A 77 -11.13 8.16 -3.24
C ALA A 77 -11.15 7.16 -4.40
N MET A 78 -10.04 7.02 -5.08
CA MET A 78 -9.87 5.88 -5.98
C MET A 78 -9.95 4.60 -5.15
N PRO A 79 -10.55 3.51 -5.66
CA PRO A 79 -10.57 2.24 -4.96
C PRO A 79 -9.15 1.89 -4.52
N ARG A 80 -9.00 1.58 -3.23
CA ARG A 80 -7.72 1.09 -2.71
C ARG A 80 -7.36 -0.18 -3.46
N PHE A 81 -6.13 -0.26 -3.81
CA PHE A 81 -5.58 -1.46 -4.38
C PHE A 81 -5.54 -2.54 -3.28
N ARG A 82 -6.32 -3.60 -3.40
CA ARG A 82 -6.37 -4.67 -2.38
C ARG A 82 -5.47 -5.81 -2.79
N ARG A 83 -4.49 -6.12 -1.96
CA ARG A 83 -3.59 -7.25 -2.13
C ARG A 83 -3.89 -8.31 -1.08
N ASN A 84 -3.93 -9.56 -1.50
CA ASN A 84 -4.00 -10.66 -0.55
C ASN A 84 -2.66 -10.76 0.20
N LEU A 85 -2.71 -10.81 1.54
CA LEU A 85 -1.53 -10.93 2.40
C LEU A 85 -0.73 -12.22 2.16
N TYR A 86 -1.40 -13.25 1.67
CA TYR A 86 -0.79 -14.57 1.42
C TYR A 86 -0.27 -14.73 -0.01
N ASP A 87 -0.50 -13.76 -0.89
CA ASP A 87 0.03 -13.82 -2.25
C ASP A 87 1.51 -13.48 -2.25
N PHE A 88 2.30 -14.45 -2.70
CA PHE A 88 3.74 -14.31 -2.81
C PHE A 88 4.17 -13.58 -4.10
N GLU A 89 3.23 -13.23 -4.97
CA GLU A 89 3.53 -12.53 -6.23
C GLU A 89 4.19 -11.17 -5.99
N PRO A 90 5.23 -10.83 -6.77
CA PRO A 90 5.81 -9.49 -6.75
C PRO A 90 4.73 -8.42 -7.00
N LEU A 91 4.77 -7.33 -6.22
CA LEU A 91 3.75 -6.27 -6.29
C LEU A 91 3.55 -5.72 -7.72
N TRP A 92 4.62 -5.61 -8.51
CA TRP A 92 4.55 -5.12 -9.89
C TRP A 92 3.74 -6.04 -10.81
N TYR A 93 3.89 -7.36 -10.67
CA TYR A 93 3.17 -8.36 -11.45
C TYR A 93 1.66 -8.32 -11.17
N PHE A 94 1.31 -8.27 -9.89
CA PHE A 94 -0.07 -8.10 -9.44
C PHE A 94 -0.69 -6.80 -9.97
N LEU A 95 0.06 -5.69 -10.02
CA LEU A 95 -0.43 -4.40 -10.51
C LEU A 95 -0.62 -4.39 -12.03
N GLN A 96 0.26 -5.07 -12.76
CA GLN A 96 0.16 -5.20 -14.21
C GLN A 96 -1.10 -5.98 -14.63
N GLN A 97 -1.45 -7.04 -13.92
CA GLN A 97 -2.68 -7.80 -14.17
C GLN A 97 -3.95 -6.95 -13.98
N ASN A 98 -3.90 -5.96 -13.12
CA ASN A 98 -5.05 -5.10 -12.81
C ASN A 98 -5.16 -3.85 -13.70
N ARG A 99 -4.46 -3.80 -14.83
CA ARG A 99 -4.50 -2.71 -15.83
C ARG A 99 -4.21 -1.32 -15.23
N ARG A 100 -3.47 -1.23 -14.12
CA ARG A 100 -3.05 0.03 -13.51
C ARG A 100 -1.64 0.38 -13.98
N GLN A 101 -1.40 1.67 -14.21
CA GLN A 101 -0.08 2.14 -14.57
C GLN A 101 0.82 2.17 -13.34
N PHE A 102 1.86 1.36 -13.36
CA PHE A 102 2.84 1.28 -12.29
C PHE A 102 4.23 1.62 -12.83
N THR A 103 4.85 2.64 -12.24
CA THR A 103 6.18 3.08 -12.63
C THR A 103 7.07 3.22 -11.40
N SER A 104 8.39 3.24 -11.62
CA SER A 104 9.36 3.33 -10.55
C SER A 104 10.41 4.40 -10.88
N ARG A 105 10.90 5.04 -9.82
CA ARG A 105 12.08 5.92 -9.86
C ARG A 105 13.10 5.40 -8.86
N VAL A 106 14.31 5.14 -9.31
CA VAL A 106 15.42 4.83 -8.42
C VAL A 106 15.83 6.11 -7.68
N ILE A 107 15.76 6.09 -6.36
CA ILE A 107 16.19 7.19 -5.49
C ILE A 107 17.68 7.06 -5.21
N SER A 108 18.12 5.85 -4.83
CA SER A 108 19.54 5.54 -4.66
C SER A 108 19.81 4.06 -4.92
N MET A 109 21.02 3.77 -5.36
CA MET A 109 21.55 2.43 -5.45
C MET A 109 23.01 2.45 -5.02
N GLU A 110 23.35 1.66 -4.04
CA GLU A 110 24.66 1.66 -3.42
C GLU A 110 25.09 0.21 -3.13
N ARG A 111 26.38 -0.07 -3.34
CA ARG A 111 27.01 -1.30 -2.86
C ARG A 111 27.73 -0.98 -1.57
N LEU A 112 27.38 -1.67 -0.48
CA LEU A 112 27.87 -1.35 0.84
C LEU A 112 27.94 -2.57 1.75
N LYS A 113 28.65 -2.46 2.86
CA LYS A 113 28.58 -3.41 3.97
C LYS A 113 27.31 -3.10 4.78
N PRO A 114 26.30 -4.01 4.78
CA PRO A 114 25.03 -3.72 5.42
C PRO A 114 25.14 -3.78 6.95
N VAL A 115 24.16 -3.16 7.63
CA VAL A 115 24.06 -3.25 9.08
C VAL A 115 23.87 -4.70 9.54
N PRO A 116 24.30 -5.07 10.77
CA PRO A 116 24.31 -6.47 11.23
C PRO A 116 22.97 -7.21 11.11
N ARG A 117 21.86 -6.50 11.29
CA ARG A 117 20.51 -7.06 11.11
C ARG A 117 20.28 -7.54 9.67
N VAL A 118 20.61 -6.72 8.69
CA VAL A 118 20.45 -7.04 7.26
C VAL A 118 21.42 -8.16 6.85
N ALA A 119 22.67 -8.09 7.31
CA ALA A 119 23.65 -9.15 7.05
C ALA A 119 23.15 -10.53 7.53
N ARG A 120 22.55 -10.58 8.72
CA ARG A 120 21.96 -11.82 9.26
C ARG A 120 20.77 -12.31 8.43
N LEU A 121 19.86 -11.40 8.03
CA LEU A 121 18.68 -11.74 7.23
C LEU A 121 19.08 -12.29 5.86
N LEU A 122 20.15 -11.77 5.26
CA LEU A 122 20.69 -12.23 3.98
C LEU A 122 21.72 -13.37 4.12
N LYS A 123 21.97 -13.86 5.35
CA LYS A 123 23.00 -14.86 5.65
C LYS A 123 24.38 -14.52 5.07
N LEU A 124 24.75 -13.23 5.10
CA LEU A 124 26.06 -12.78 4.64
C LEU A 124 27.14 -13.08 5.68
N ASN A 125 28.35 -13.43 5.21
CA ASN A 125 29.53 -13.52 6.06
C ASN A 125 30.04 -12.13 6.46
N GLU A 126 31.06 -12.05 7.32
CA GLU A 126 31.60 -10.79 7.84
C GLU A 126 32.13 -9.81 6.77
N ALA A 127 32.62 -10.36 5.66
CA ALA A 127 33.12 -9.58 4.51
C ALA A 127 32.03 -9.33 3.45
N GLY A 128 30.83 -9.83 3.66
CA GLY A 128 29.75 -9.80 2.68
C GLY A 128 29.21 -8.40 2.45
N GLU A 129 29.10 -8.01 1.20
CA GLU A 129 28.48 -6.76 0.76
C GLU A 129 27.08 -7.01 0.22
N ALA A 130 26.26 -5.95 0.26
CA ALA A 130 24.94 -5.94 -0.32
C ALA A 130 24.74 -4.71 -1.21
N TYR A 131 23.93 -4.85 -2.23
CA TYR A 131 23.30 -3.71 -2.86
C TYR A 131 22.14 -3.23 -1.99
N ARG A 132 22.10 -1.94 -1.72
CA ARG A 132 20.96 -1.22 -1.16
C ARG A 132 20.30 -0.46 -2.29
N LEU A 133 19.09 -0.85 -2.66
CA LEU A 133 18.28 -0.23 -3.69
C LEU A 133 17.08 0.46 -3.05
N CYS A 134 16.98 1.79 -3.18
CA CYS A 134 15.83 2.57 -2.76
C CYS A 134 15.05 3.04 -3.99
N ARG A 135 13.75 2.73 -4.03
CA ARG A 135 12.86 3.08 -5.13
C ARG A 135 11.59 3.76 -4.63
N LEU A 136 11.21 4.83 -5.31
CA LEU A 136 9.89 5.41 -5.19
C LEU A 136 9.00 4.86 -6.31
N ARG A 137 7.88 4.27 -5.93
CA ARG A 137 6.95 3.65 -6.86
C ARG A 137 5.67 4.46 -6.96
N PHE A 138 5.18 4.60 -8.17
CA PHE A 138 4.02 5.41 -8.51
C PHE A 138 2.89 4.50 -8.99
N LEU A 139 1.70 4.79 -8.52
CA LEU A 139 0.46 4.19 -9.02
C LEU A 139 -0.34 5.29 -9.74
N ASP A 140 -0.59 5.09 -11.03
CA ASP A 140 -1.25 6.08 -11.90
C ASP A 140 -0.65 7.50 -11.77
N GLY A 141 0.68 7.57 -11.77
CA GLY A 141 1.43 8.82 -11.68
C GLY A 141 1.52 9.43 -10.26
N THR A 142 0.89 8.83 -9.24
CA THR A 142 0.93 9.32 -7.85
C THR A 142 1.92 8.50 -7.03
N PRO A 143 2.84 9.12 -6.26
CA PRO A 143 3.73 8.39 -5.36
C PRO A 143 2.94 7.54 -4.38
N ALA A 144 3.28 6.26 -4.28
CA ALA A 144 2.48 5.29 -3.53
C ALA A 144 3.29 4.46 -2.54
N ILE A 145 4.53 4.08 -2.89
CA ILE A 145 5.38 3.21 -2.09
C ILE A 145 6.81 3.72 -2.15
N LEU A 146 7.46 3.82 -1.00
CA LEU A 146 8.91 3.98 -0.88
C LEU A 146 9.48 2.66 -0.37
N GLU A 147 10.27 1.99 -1.21
CA GLU A 147 10.80 0.65 -0.95
C GLU A 147 12.32 0.70 -0.85
N THR A 148 12.87 0.05 0.16
CA THR A 148 14.30 -0.21 0.28
C THR A 148 14.53 -1.71 0.29
N THR A 149 15.31 -2.20 -0.68
CA THR A 149 15.65 -3.62 -0.85
C THR A 149 17.15 -3.80 -0.69
N TYR A 150 17.55 -4.82 0.04
CA TYR A 150 18.94 -5.27 0.15
C TYR A 150 19.09 -6.62 -0.53
N LEU A 151 20.14 -6.77 -1.34
CA LEU A 151 20.46 -8.00 -2.09
C LEU A 151 21.93 -8.35 -1.88
N SER A 152 22.26 -9.63 -1.79
CA SER A 152 23.66 -10.06 -1.72
C SER A 152 24.43 -9.66 -2.99
N ALA A 153 25.46 -8.82 -2.87
CA ALA A 153 26.28 -8.40 -4.00
C ALA A 153 27.04 -9.56 -4.65
N LEU A 154 27.24 -10.65 -3.92
CA LEU A 154 27.86 -11.87 -4.47
C LEU A 154 26.90 -12.61 -5.41
N ARG A 155 25.60 -12.58 -5.11
CA ARG A 155 24.57 -13.30 -5.88
C ARG A 155 24.11 -12.53 -7.12
N VAL A 156 24.06 -11.19 -7.04
CA VAL A 156 23.58 -10.32 -8.13
C VAL A 156 24.69 -9.35 -8.54
N ARG A 157 25.77 -9.90 -9.13
CA ARG A 157 26.95 -9.14 -9.52
C ARG A 157 26.60 -8.12 -10.60
N ASP A 158 27.19 -6.93 -10.50
CA ASP A 158 27.04 -5.84 -11.49
C ASP A 158 25.55 -5.48 -11.72
N LEU A 159 24.74 -5.47 -10.64
CA LEU A 159 23.31 -5.15 -10.70
C LEU A 159 23.07 -3.73 -11.22
N GLU A 160 24.04 -2.82 -11.02
CA GLU A 160 24.02 -1.43 -11.47
C GLU A 160 23.99 -1.27 -13.00
N ARG A 161 24.29 -2.29 -13.77
CA ARG A 161 24.20 -2.26 -15.24
C ARG A 161 22.77 -2.23 -15.76
N PHE A 162 21.79 -2.56 -14.91
CA PHE A 162 20.38 -2.62 -15.30
C PHE A 162 19.61 -1.36 -14.92
N ASP A 163 18.71 -0.93 -15.79
CA ASP A 163 17.76 0.15 -15.50
C ASP A 163 16.62 -0.36 -14.60
N LEU A 164 16.82 -0.30 -13.28
CA LEU A 164 15.86 -0.76 -12.28
C LEU A 164 14.66 0.19 -12.08
N ALA A 165 14.61 1.30 -12.81
CA ALA A 165 13.42 2.13 -12.92
C ALA A 165 12.42 1.55 -13.91
N LYS A 166 12.91 0.89 -15.00
CA LYS A 166 12.08 0.34 -16.09
C LYS A 166 11.87 -1.16 -15.99
N ASN A 167 12.85 -1.88 -15.43
CA ASN A 167 12.85 -3.34 -15.42
C ASN A 167 12.49 -3.87 -14.02
N SER A 168 11.85 -5.03 -14.01
CA SER A 168 11.55 -5.74 -12.77
C SER A 168 12.82 -6.34 -12.16
N LEU A 169 13.06 -6.08 -10.87
CA LEU A 169 14.17 -6.69 -10.15
C LEU A 169 14.08 -8.24 -10.17
N PHE A 170 12.89 -8.79 -9.95
CA PHE A 170 12.68 -10.24 -9.95
C PHE A 170 12.84 -10.88 -11.32
N GLU A 171 12.44 -10.16 -12.38
CA GLU A 171 12.67 -10.61 -13.76
C GLU A 171 14.16 -10.64 -14.08
N ILE A 172 14.90 -9.58 -13.71
CA ILE A 172 16.37 -9.56 -13.85
C ILE A 172 17.01 -10.69 -13.04
N MET A 173 16.57 -10.92 -11.79
CA MET A 173 17.09 -12.03 -10.98
C MET A 173 16.87 -13.39 -11.65
N ALA A 174 15.71 -13.60 -12.24
CA ALA A 174 15.39 -14.84 -12.92
C ALA A 174 16.20 -15.01 -14.23
N THR A 175 16.22 -13.98 -15.08
CA THR A 175 16.80 -14.08 -16.43
C THR A 175 18.33 -13.99 -16.46
N GLU A 176 18.90 -13.15 -15.61
CA GLU A 176 20.35 -12.85 -15.64
C GLU A 176 21.16 -13.66 -14.62
N TYR A 177 20.52 -14.04 -13.50
CA TYR A 177 21.23 -14.73 -12.41
C TYR A 177 20.68 -16.13 -12.13
N GLY A 178 19.58 -16.55 -12.77
CA GLY A 178 18.94 -17.83 -12.53
C GLY A 178 18.37 -17.96 -11.12
N ILE A 179 17.98 -16.82 -10.49
CA ILE A 179 17.46 -16.77 -9.12
C ILE A 179 15.95 -16.59 -9.19
N TYR A 180 15.20 -17.57 -8.74
CA TYR A 180 13.75 -17.58 -8.73
C TYR A 180 13.24 -17.42 -7.29
N ALA A 181 12.33 -16.48 -7.08
CA ALA A 181 11.67 -16.32 -5.79
C ALA A 181 10.64 -17.43 -5.59
N ASP A 182 10.70 -18.14 -4.47
CA ASP A 182 9.84 -19.26 -4.16
C ASP A 182 9.04 -19.05 -2.87
N SER A 183 9.70 -18.59 -1.82
CA SER A 183 9.11 -18.45 -0.50
C SER A 183 9.51 -17.14 0.17
N GLY A 184 8.86 -16.81 1.26
CA GLY A 184 9.20 -15.62 2.03
C GLY A 184 8.38 -15.48 3.31
N ASN A 185 8.85 -14.62 4.16
CA ASN A 185 8.10 -14.17 5.32
C ASN A 185 8.01 -12.66 5.30
N GLN A 186 6.85 -12.15 5.66
CA GLN A 186 6.61 -10.72 5.73
C GLN A 186 5.82 -10.34 6.98
N THR A 187 6.03 -9.12 7.43
CA THR A 187 5.31 -8.51 8.55
C THR A 187 4.70 -7.21 8.08
N LEU A 188 3.41 -7.04 8.32
CA LEU A 188 2.70 -5.80 8.09
C LEU A 188 2.44 -5.10 9.43
N SER A 189 2.78 -3.82 9.50
CA SER A 189 2.55 -2.97 10.66
C SER A 189 2.19 -1.56 10.25
N ILE A 190 1.91 -0.68 11.21
CA ILE A 190 1.65 0.74 10.97
C ILE A 190 2.89 1.52 11.40
N THR A 191 3.24 2.53 10.61
CA THR A 191 4.25 3.54 10.93
C THR A 191 3.72 4.93 10.59
N TYR A 192 4.50 5.96 10.88
CA TYR A 192 4.16 7.35 10.57
C TYR A 192 5.26 7.92 9.68
N ALA A 193 4.85 8.69 8.66
CA ALA A 193 5.76 9.29 7.72
C ALA A 193 6.75 10.23 8.43
N ASP A 194 8.04 10.02 8.24
CA ASP A 194 9.07 11.00 8.57
C ASP A 194 9.11 12.13 7.52
N GLU A 195 9.99 13.11 7.71
CA GLU A 195 10.11 14.28 6.81
C GLU A 195 10.49 13.86 5.38
N MET A 196 11.45 12.95 5.22
CA MET A 196 11.89 12.45 3.91
C MET A 196 10.82 11.63 3.22
N GLU A 197 10.18 10.72 3.95
CA GLU A 197 9.07 9.89 3.45
C GLU A 197 7.88 10.76 3.04
N ALA A 198 7.55 11.76 3.85
CA ALA A 198 6.48 12.71 3.58
C ALA A 198 6.71 13.52 2.30
N GLU A 199 7.95 14.01 2.10
CA GLU A 199 8.34 14.72 0.89
C GLU A 199 8.26 13.82 -0.34
N LEU A 200 8.89 12.64 -0.30
CA LEU A 200 8.92 11.71 -1.43
C LEU A 200 7.53 11.18 -1.79
N LEU A 201 6.72 10.86 -0.80
CA LEU A 201 5.36 10.35 -0.99
C LEU A 201 4.31 11.45 -1.21
N GLN A 202 4.71 12.73 -1.11
CA GLN A 202 3.83 13.90 -1.25
C GLN A 202 2.61 13.85 -0.31
N ILE A 203 2.89 13.57 0.97
CA ILE A 203 1.90 13.46 2.04
C ILE A 203 2.34 14.33 3.24
N PRO A 204 1.43 14.62 4.20
CA PRO A 204 1.82 15.28 5.44
C PRO A 204 2.80 14.44 6.27
N VAL A 205 3.72 15.11 6.98
CA VAL A 205 4.54 14.48 8.04
C VAL A 205 3.61 13.88 9.09
N LEU A 206 4.01 12.74 9.67
CA LEU A 206 3.21 11.95 10.62
C LEU A 206 1.91 11.36 10.05
N GLN A 207 1.70 11.38 8.74
CA GLN A 207 0.60 10.61 8.16
C GLN A 207 0.83 9.12 8.40
N PRO A 208 -0.21 8.36 8.86
CA PRO A 208 -0.11 6.91 9.00
C PRO A 208 0.19 6.24 7.67
N LEU A 209 1.13 5.31 7.69
CA LEU A 209 1.55 4.47 6.57
C LEU A 209 1.49 3.00 6.96
N LEU A 210 1.31 2.13 5.98
CA LEU A 210 1.55 0.70 6.14
C LEU A 210 3.04 0.43 5.98
N LEU A 211 3.62 -0.34 6.89
CA LEU A 211 5.01 -0.76 6.84
C LEU A 211 5.07 -2.26 6.61
N LEU A 212 5.53 -2.64 5.43
CA LEU A 212 5.75 -4.03 5.04
C LEU A 212 7.25 -4.32 5.07
N ARG A 213 7.65 -5.34 5.82
CA ARG A 213 9.04 -5.82 5.90
C ARG A 213 9.08 -7.31 5.67
N GLY A 214 10.14 -7.78 5.03
CA GLY A 214 10.25 -9.21 4.81
C GLY A 214 11.60 -9.64 4.29
N VAL A 215 11.66 -10.96 4.07
CA VAL A 215 12.77 -11.65 3.42
C VAL A 215 12.16 -12.59 2.38
N THR A 216 12.65 -12.52 1.16
CA THR A 216 12.31 -13.43 0.09
C THR A 216 13.44 -14.45 -0.08
N ARG A 217 13.09 -15.71 -0.37
CA ARG A 217 14.03 -16.82 -0.58
C ARG A 217 13.80 -17.48 -1.92
N ASP A 218 14.83 -18.13 -2.40
CA ASP A 218 14.74 -18.99 -3.58
C ASP A 218 14.26 -20.42 -3.21
N ASP A 219 14.18 -21.27 -4.20
CA ASP A 219 13.81 -22.69 -4.10
C ASP A 219 14.79 -23.54 -3.25
N TYR A 220 15.98 -22.98 -2.92
CA TYR A 220 16.96 -23.57 -2.00
C TYR A 220 16.91 -22.98 -0.59
N GLU A 221 15.83 -22.23 -0.25
CA GLU A 221 15.69 -21.52 1.03
C GLU A 221 16.82 -20.51 1.31
N ILE A 222 17.53 -20.06 0.26
CA ILE A 222 18.58 -19.05 0.38
C ILE A 222 17.96 -17.65 0.25
N PRO A 223 18.21 -16.73 1.19
CA PRO A 223 17.70 -15.36 1.09
C PRO A 223 18.23 -14.67 -0.17
N ILE A 224 17.31 -14.14 -0.98
CA ILE A 224 17.62 -13.34 -2.16
C ILE A 224 17.51 -11.86 -1.89
N GLU A 225 16.53 -11.45 -1.09
CA GLU A 225 16.38 -10.07 -0.65
C GLU A 225 15.89 -9.96 0.80
N SER A 226 16.22 -8.84 1.42
CA SER A 226 15.54 -8.32 2.61
C SER A 226 14.99 -6.94 2.27
N PHE A 227 13.71 -6.73 2.48
CA PHE A 227 13.04 -5.49 2.07
C PHE A 227 12.29 -4.80 3.20
N SER A 228 12.11 -3.50 3.02
CA SER A 228 11.24 -2.65 3.83
C SER A 228 10.54 -1.67 2.90
N ALA A 229 9.21 -1.62 2.95
CA ALA A 229 8.41 -0.71 2.14
C ALA A 229 7.43 0.06 3.03
N VAL A 230 7.44 1.39 2.92
CA VAL A 230 6.37 2.23 3.46
C VAL A 230 5.37 2.52 2.35
N ILE A 231 4.10 2.27 2.64
CA ILE A 231 3.02 2.20 1.66
C ILE A 231 1.91 3.13 2.09
N ARG A 232 1.45 3.97 1.17
CA ARG A 232 0.30 4.85 1.43
C ARG A 232 -0.98 4.05 1.61
N ASN A 233 -1.57 4.17 2.80
CA ASN A 233 -2.80 3.47 3.19
C ASN A 233 -4.06 3.99 2.49
N ASP A 234 -4.01 5.18 1.88
CA ASP A 234 -5.10 5.72 1.06
C ASP A 234 -5.13 5.13 -0.35
N GLN A 235 -4.05 4.48 -0.80
CA GLN A 235 -3.96 3.84 -2.12
C GLN A 235 -3.96 2.32 -2.05
N PHE A 236 -3.43 1.74 -0.97
CA PHE A 236 -3.31 0.30 -0.80
C PHE A 236 -4.05 -0.18 0.45
N GLY A 237 -4.60 -1.38 0.36
CA GLY A 237 -5.11 -2.19 1.45
C GLY A 237 -4.61 -3.61 1.32
N PHE A 238 -4.55 -4.31 2.44
CA PHE A 238 -4.27 -5.73 2.48
C PHE A 238 -5.51 -6.47 2.98
N GLU A 239 -5.82 -7.58 2.37
CA GLU A 239 -6.92 -8.45 2.79
C GLU A 239 -6.44 -9.89 2.86
N GLY A 240 -7.10 -10.70 3.65
CA GLY A 240 -6.85 -12.12 3.73
C GLY A 240 -8.19 -12.87 3.83
N ILE A 241 -8.36 -13.92 3.04
CA ILE A 241 -9.53 -14.79 3.13
C ILE A 241 -9.24 -15.84 4.19
N LEU A 242 -9.96 -15.79 5.30
CA LEU A 242 -9.89 -16.79 6.35
C LEU A 242 -10.94 -17.86 6.08
N ARG A 243 -10.52 -19.14 6.05
CA ARG A 243 -11.42 -20.28 5.98
C ARG A 243 -11.35 -21.04 7.30
N ALA A 244 -12.49 -21.35 7.89
CA ALA A 244 -12.56 -22.21 9.06
C ALA A 244 -12.26 -23.66 8.65
N GLY A 245 -11.27 -24.30 9.27
CA GLY A 245 -10.99 -25.74 9.17
C GLY A 245 -9.88 -26.09 8.18
N GLU A 246 -8.74 -26.13 8.67
CA GLU A 246 -7.61 -27.07 8.75
C GLU A 246 -6.50 -26.32 9.46
N PRO A 247 -6.01 -26.80 10.61
CA PRO A 247 -4.81 -26.20 11.20
C PRO A 247 -3.69 -26.44 10.20
N ASP A 248 -3.11 -25.36 9.71
CA ASP A 248 -1.84 -25.42 8.96
C ASP A 248 -0.80 -26.05 9.89
N SER A 249 -0.40 -27.29 9.56
CA SER A 249 0.56 -28.08 10.31
C SER A 249 2.01 -27.56 10.17
N ARG A 250 2.19 -26.30 9.82
CA ARG A 250 3.48 -25.62 9.84
C ARG A 250 3.55 -24.76 11.08
N GLU A 251 4.11 -25.35 12.10
CA GLU A 251 4.41 -24.74 13.39
C GLU A 251 5.04 -23.35 13.22
N LEU A 252 4.44 -22.40 13.93
CA LEU A 252 5.07 -21.14 14.30
C LEU A 252 6.27 -21.49 15.21
N VAL A 253 7.47 -21.52 14.65
CA VAL A 253 8.74 -21.53 15.37
C VAL A 253 9.30 -20.13 15.42
#